data_517e3d58d811b2592d35c789433a1ab4
#
_entry.id   517e3d58d811b2592d35c789433a1ab4
#
_cell.length_a   1.000
_cell.length_b   1.000
_cell.length_c   1.000
_cell.angle_alpha   90.00
_cell.angle_beta   90.00
_cell.angle_gamma   90.00
#
_symmetry.space_group_name_H-M   'P 1'
#
loop_
_entity.id
_entity.type
_entity.pdbx_description
1 polymer ?
#
loop_
_entity_poly.entity_id
_entity_poly.type
_entity_poly.pdbx_seq_one_letter_code
_entity_poly.pdbx_strand_id
1 'polypeptide(L)'
;MMEGNYNAHQDDRTNRHPQLVVYSLDTEERACAIIRIIAPFLAKGWGVTWAVKKTGAGFSTDLEALGQADLVIIQRHFPAVFTEQALKKIIAQNVPIVYDLDDMFLDISPSHPHYKALSERAPYIKWMLNEADAITVSTLTLQKSLGKHTRRPIHVQPNLVDWSWFYARPRPHTAPFNLLVSGTPTHQSDWQIIEEPLAEILNTYTQVKAIFFGELPARFANHPSVRLIGFLPGYREYADQLKGLDVHLALVPLEDTPFNRCKSNIKWLEYSAAGIPGIYSDITPYRDSITHGKTGLLVANTSEDWFTAISGLLANPNLALALVENAQTEAYRKYAIEMAGEGFIALFGQYLHGKHKHPFLSGLPSLPVRLKKRMAWRLTNFLDKYVLWRFNK
;
A
#
# COMPACT_ATOMS: atom_id res chain seq x y z
N MET A 1 -10.62 -3.88 -65.97
CA MET A 1 -9.72 -3.24 -65.00
C MET A 1 -10.60 -2.70 -63.86
N MET A 2 -10.71 -3.41 -62.76
CA MET A 2 -11.37 -2.97 -61.52
C MET A 2 -10.29 -2.97 -60.48
N GLU A 3 -9.86 -1.74 -60.11
CA GLU A 3 -8.96 -1.54 -58.99
C GLU A 3 -9.76 -1.65 -57.68
N GLY A 4 -9.46 -2.68 -56.93
CA GLY A 4 -10.00 -2.85 -55.59
C GLY A 4 -9.23 -1.97 -54.62
N ASN A 5 -9.87 -0.95 -54.09
CA ASN A 5 -9.38 -0.16 -52.96
C ASN A 5 -9.41 -1.02 -51.69
N TYR A 6 -8.26 -1.55 -51.30
CA TYR A 6 -8.03 -2.05 -49.95
C TYR A 6 -7.76 -0.83 -49.04
N ASN A 7 -8.79 -0.30 -48.42
CA ASN A 7 -8.63 0.59 -47.29
C ASN A 7 -8.11 -0.24 -46.11
N ALA A 8 -6.80 -0.22 -45.94
CA ALA A 8 -6.15 -0.62 -44.70
C ALA A 8 -6.58 0.40 -43.63
N HIS A 9 -7.50 0.01 -42.76
CA HIS A 9 -7.66 0.67 -41.49
C HIS A 9 -6.34 0.51 -40.73
N GLN A 10 -5.42 1.46 -40.88
CA GLN A 10 -4.31 1.62 -39.99
C GLN A 10 -4.91 1.79 -38.58
N ASP A 11 -4.55 0.87 -37.71
CA ASP A 11 -4.95 0.88 -36.31
C ASP A 11 -4.38 2.16 -35.68
N ASP A 12 -5.23 3.13 -35.43
CA ASP A 12 -4.91 4.48 -34.91
C ASP A 12 -4.36 4.42 -33.46
N ARG A 13 -4.18 3.20 -32.93
CA ARG A 13 -3.69 2.92 -31.57
C ARG A 13 -2.17 3.06 -31.43
N THR A 14 -1.42 3.17 -32.51
CA THR A 14 0.06 3.17 -32.45
C THR A 14 0.68 4.50 -32.02
N ASN A 15 -0.08 5.59 -31.99
CA ASN A 15 0.43 6.94 -31.70
C ASN A 15 -0.15 7.59 -30.43
N ARG A 16 -1.03 6.93 -29.68
CA ARG A 16 -1.59 7.48 -28.44
C ARG A 16 -0.90 6.88 -27.22
N HIS A 17 -0.91 7.63 -26.12
CA HIS A 17 -0.48 7.11 -24.83
C HIS A 17 -1.38 5.94 -24.40
N PRO A 18 -0.79 4.84 -23.87
CA PRO A 18 -1.58 3.70 -23.38
C PRO A 18 -2.59 4.11 -22.32
N GLN A 19 -3.78 3.51 -22.35
CA GLN A 19 -4.88 3.77 -21.43
C GLN A 19 -5.05 2.61 -20.46
N LEU A 20 -4.87 2.90 -19.18
CA LEU A 20 -5.05 1.98 -18.07
C LEU A 20 -6.43 2.18 -17.45
N VAL A 21 -7.18 1.09 -17.30
CA VAL A 21 -8.45 1.09 -16.55
C VAL A 21 -8.28 0.29 -15.27
N VAL A 22 -8.61 0.90 -14.13
CA VAL A 22 -8.37 0.32 -12.80
C VAL A 22 -9.69 0.02 -12.09
N TYR A 23 -9.81 -1.21 -11.62
CA TYR A 23 -10.91 -1.65 -10.78
C TYR A 23 -10.39 -1.94 -9.37
N SER A 24 -10.70 -1.05 -8.43
CA SER A 24 -10.31 -1.12 -7.02
C SER A 24 -11.47 -0.68 -6.12
N LEU A 25 -11.52 -1.22 -4.91
CA LEU A 25 -12.43 -0.73 -3.86
C LEU A 25 -11.80 0.39 -3.02
N ASP A 26 -10.50 0.61 -3.15
CA ASP A 26 -9.87 1.82 -2.63
C ASP A 26 -10.19 3.00 -3.54
N THR A 27 -10.28 4.20 -2.97
CA THR A 27 -10.49 5.43 -3.74
C THR A 27 -9.15 5.97 -4.27
N GLU A 28 -9.21 6.83 -5.28
CA GLU A 28 -8.04 7.38 -5.98
C GLU A 28 -7.05 8.10 -5.05
N GLU A 29 -7.54 8.71 -3.98
CA GLU A 29 -6.72 9.45 -3.02
C GLU A 29 -5.99 8.57 -1.99
N ARG A 30 -6.25 7.26 -1.99
CA ARG A 30 -5.60 6.34 -1.05
C ARG A 30 -4.14 6.03 -1.42
N ALA A 31 -3.32 5.79 -0.40
CA ALA A 31 -1.90 5.47 -0.59
C ALA A 31 -1.69 4.37 -1.64
N CYS A 32 -2.35 3.21 -1.50
CA CYS A 32 -2.15 2.08 -2.41
C CYS A 32 -2.54 2.40 -3.87
N ALA A 33 -3.55 3.25 -4.09
CA ALA A 33 -3.91 3.72 -5.43
C ALA A 33 -2.81 4.60 -6.02
N ILE A 34 -2.33 5.56 -5.24
CA ILE A 34 -1.35 6.55 -5.69
C ILE A 34 0.02 5.92 -5.89
N ILE A 35 0.58 5.26 -4.87
CA ILE A 35 1.98 4.78 -4.91
C ILE A 35 2.21 3.60 -5.84
N ARG A 36 1.17 2.82 -6.13
CA ARG A 36 1.31 1.64 -6.98
C ARG A 36 0.86 1.85 -8.40
N ILE A 37 -0.11 2.74 -8.62
CA ILE A 37 -0.77 2.87 -9.91
C ILE A 37 -0.74 4.31 -10.40
N ILE A 38 -1.47 5.23 -9.77
CA ILE A 38 -1.75 6.54 -10.35
C ILE A 38 -0.45 7.30 -10.62
N ALA A 39 0.36 7.53 -9.60
CA ALA A 39 1.56 8.35 -9.76
C ALA A 39 2.61 7.71 -10.66
N PRO A 40 2.95 6.39 -10.56
CA PRO A 40 3.92 5.77 -11.45
C PRO A 40 3.50 5.76 -12.92
N PHE A 41 2.22 5.47 -13.22
CA PHE A 41 1.76 5.42 -14.60
C PHE A 41 1.64 6.82 -15.23
N LEU A 42 1.09 7.80 -14.48
CA LEU A 42 1.01 9.20 -14.95
C LEU A 42 2.41 9.79 -15.20
N ALA A 43 3.39 9.50 -14.33
CA ALA A 43 4.77 9.95 -14.52
C ALA A 43 5.42 9.39 -15.80
N LYS A 44 4.86 8.32 -16.38
CA LYS A 44 5.30 7.72 -17.64
C LYS A 44 4.39 8.04 -18.82
N GLY A 45 3.47 8.98 -18.65
CA GLY A 45 2.59 9.48 -19.71
C GLY A 45 1.42 8.56 -20.06
N TRP A 46 1.11 7.55 -19.20
CA TRP A 46 -0.08 6.72 -19.42
C TRP A 46 -1.33 7.44 -18.96
N GLY A 47 -2.46 7.25 -19.65
CA GLY A 47 -3.76 7.62 -19.13
C GLY A 47 -4.22 6.62 -18.08
N VAL A 48 -4.79 7.10 -16.97
CA VAL A 48 -5.32 6.25 -15.90
C VAL A 48 -6.78 6.60 -15.64
N THR A 49 -7.67 5.63 -15.80
CA THR A 49 -9.09 5.74 -15.48
C THR A 49 -9.44 4.85 -14.31
N TRP A 50 -9.91 5.45 -13.21
CA TRP A 50 -10.40 4.74 -12.03
C TRP A 50 -11.87 4.40 -12.23
N ALA A 51 -12.17 3.13 -12.52
CA ALA A 51 -13.48 2.69 -12.99
C ALA A 51 -14.43 2.23 -11.87
N VAL A 52 -14.10 2.51 -10.60
CA VAL A 52 -14.97 2.25 -9.46
C VAL A 52 -15.18 3.53 -8.67
N LYS A 53 -16.44 3.93 -8.50
CA LYS A 53 -16.79 5.12 -7.72
C LYS A 53 -17.57 4.72 -6.49
N LYS A 54 -17.23 5.28 -5.35
CA LYS A 54 -18.01 5.14 -4.12
C LYS A 54 -19.33 5.89 -4.28
N THR A 55 -20.43 5.20 -4.02
CA THR A 55 -21.78 5.79 -3.95
C THR A 55 -22.28 5.63 -2.53
N GLY A 56 -23.23 6.45 -2.05
CA GLY A 56 -23.65 6.51 -0.65
C GLY A 56 -23.80 5.15 0.03
N ALA A 57 -24.44 4.18 -0.62
CA ALA A 57 -24.71 2.84 -0.07
C ALA A 57 -23.79 1.72 -0.63
N GLY A 58 -22.78 2.05 -1.49
CA GLY A 58 -21.95 1.03 -2.11
C GLY A 58 -20.98 1.55 -3.15
N PHE A 59 -20.79 0.78 -4.22
CA PHE A 59 -19.89 1.12 -5.32
C PHE A 59 -20.62 0.99 -6.66
N SER A 60 -20.36 1.92 -7.58
CA SER A 60 -20.68 1.78 -9.00
C SER A 60 -19.42 1.41 -9.77
N THR A 61 -19.57 0.56 -10.77
CA THR A 61 -18.47 0.10 -11.62
C THR A 61 -18.74 0.60 -13.04
N ASP A 62 -17.84 1.41 -13.54
CA ASP A 62 -17.86 1.88 -14.93
C ASP A 62 -17.26 0.78 -15.83
N LEU A 63 -18.10 0.14 -16.62
CA LEU A 63 -17.69 -0.89 -17.59
C LEU A 63 -17.53 -0.31 -18.99
N GLU A 64 -18.00 0.89 -19.27
CA GLU A 64 -17.85 1.56 -20.57
C GLU A 64 -16.40 1.97 -20.78
N ALA A 65 -15.68 2.30 -19.70
CA ALA A 65 -14.25 2.60 -19.71
C ALA A 65 -13.41 1.49 -20.37
N LEU A 66 -13.87 0.21 -20.35
CA LEU A 66 -13.19 -0.91 -21.00
C LEU A 66 -13.01 -0.73 -22.50
N GLY A 67 -13.91 0.02 -23.16
CA GLY A 67 -13.83 0.29 -24.60
C GLY A 67 -12.57 1.05 -25.03
N GLN A 68 -11.93 1.76 -24.11
CA GLN A 68 -10.71 2.53 -24.35
C GLN A 68 -9.45 1.89 -23.69
N ALA A 69 -9.62 0.80 -22.94
CA ALA A 69 -8.54 0.19 -22.19
C ALA A 69 -7.54 -0.54 -23.10
N ASP A 70 -6.26 -0.27 -22.93
CA ASP A 70 -5.17 -1.07 -23.46
C ASP A 70 -4.69 -2.09 -22.42
N LEU A 71 -4.91 -1.82 -21.14
CA LEU A 71 -4.59 -2.68 -20.01
C LEU A 71 -5.62 -2.47 -18.89
N VAL A 72 -6.01 -3.55 -18.23
CA VAL A 72 -6.85 -3.50 -17.02
C VAL A 72 -6.02 -3.88 -15.81
N ILE A 73 -6.11 -3.10 -14.73
CA ILE A 73 -5.62 -3.51 -13.42
C ILE A 73 -6.81 -3.82 -12.51
N ILE A 74 -6.83 -5.04 -11.99
CA ILE A 74 -7.64 -5.40 -10.83
C ILE A 74 -6.76 -5.22 -9.59
N GLN A 75 -7.21 -4.42 -8.61
CA GLN A 75 -6.36 -4.11 -7.46
C GLN A 75 -6.91 -4.71 -6.16
N ARG A 76 -5.98 -5.31 -5.40
CA ARG A 76 -6.17 -5.76 -4.01
C ARG A 76 -7.39 -6.68 -3.85
N HIS A 77 -8.29 -6.29 -3.00
CA HIS A 77 -9.48 -7.05 -2.62
C HIS A 77 -10.74 -6.70 -3.43
N PHE A 78 -10.59 -6.12 -4.63
CA PHE A 78 -11.71 -5.93 -5.56
C PHE A 78 -12.43 -7.25 -5.90
N PRO A 79 -11.72 -8.39 -6.10
CA PRO A 79 -12.38 -9.68 -6.29
C PRO A 79 -13.18 -10.08 -5.05
N ALA A 80 -14.51 -10.09 -5.17
CA ALA A 80 -15.45 -10.35 -4.09
C ALA A 80 -16.81 -10.84 -4.65
N VAL A 81 -17.66 -11.36 -3.78
CA VAL A 81 -19.02 -11.80 -4.14
C VAL A 81 -19.83 -10.71 -4.87
N PHE A 82 -19.77 -9.49 -4.37
CA PHE A 82 -20.56 -8.38 -4.90
C PHE A 82 -19.98 -7.75 -6.18
N THR A 83 -18.71 -8.01 -6.51
CA THR A 83 -18.07 -7.60 -7.77
C THR A 83 -18.06 -8.71 -8.84
N GLU A 84 -18.60 -9.90 -8.54
CA GLU A 84 -18.57 -11.07 -9.42
C GLU A 84 -19.10 -10.77 -10.83
N GLN A 85 -20.22 -10.04 -10.94
CA GLN A 85 -20.79 -9.72 -12.25
C GLN A 85 -19.92 -8.76 -13.05
N ALA A 86 -19.31 -7.77 -12.38
CA ALA A 86 -18.35 -6.87 -13.02
C ALA A 86 -17.11 -7.64 -13.50
N LEU A 87 -16.55 -8.50 -12.65
CA LEU A 87 -15.40 -9.34 -13.01
C LEU A 87 -15.68 -10.21 -14.24
N LYS A 88 -16.85 -10.85 -14.31
CA LYS A 88 -17.25 -11.63 -15.50
C LYS A 88 -17.25 -10.80 -16.78
N LYS A 89 -17.77 -9.57 -16.70
CA LYS A 89 -17.82 -8.66 -17.85
C LYS A 89 -16.43 -8.14 -18.24
N ILE A 90 -15.59 -7.83 -17.25
CA ILE A 90 -14.20 -7.39 -17.46
C ILE A 90 -13.41 -8.48 -18.20
N ILE A 91 -13.47 -9.72 -17.70
CA ILE A 91 -12.73 -10.86 -18.27
C ILE A 91 -13.22 -11.17 -19.68
N ALA A 92 -14.50 -10.96 -19.96
CA ALA A 92 -15.07 -11.21 -21.30
C ALA A 92 -14.60 -10.20 -22.37
N GLN A 93 -13.96 -9.08 -22.01
CA GLN A 93 -13.55 -8.05 -22.99
C GLN A 93 -12.25 -8.34 -23.73
N ASN A 94 -11.57 -9.42 -23.42
CA ASN A 94 -10.32 -9.80 -24.08
C ASN A 94 -9.20 -8.71 -24.01
N VAL A 95 -9.27 -7.81 -23.02
CA VAL A 95 -8.23 -6.84 -22.69
C VAL A 95 -7.28 -7.50 -21.67
N PRO A 96 -5.96 -7.31 -21.78
CA PRO A 96 -5.01 -7.85 -20.79
C PRO A 96 -5.33 -7.42 -19.38
N ILE A 97 -5.22 -8.34 -18.42
CA ILE A 97 -5.52 -8.09 -17.02
C ILE A 97 -4.28 -8.35 -16.17
N VAL A 98 -3.84 -7.36 -15.43
CA VAL A 98 -2.87 -7.50 -14.34
C VAL A 98 -3.59 -7.42 -13.00
N TYR A 99 -3.30 -8.38 -12.11
CA TYR A 99 -3.83 -8.37 -10.75
C TYR A 99 -2.75 -7.82 -9.79
N ASP A 100 -3.02 -6.66 -9.21
CA ASP A 100 -2.08 -5.96 -8.31
C ASP A 100 -2.39 -6.23 -6.85
N LEU A 101 -1.39 -6.71 -6.09
CA LEU A 101 -1.46 -7.05 -4.67
C LEU A 101 -0.28 -6.47 -3.90
N ASP A 102 -0.55 -5.72 -2.86
CA ASP A 102 0.45 -5.15 -1.95
C ASP A 102 0.56 -5.87 -0.60
N ASP A 103 -0.45 -6.68 -0.25
CA ASP A 103 -0.53 -7.44 1.00
C ASP A 103 -0.92 -8.91 0.76
N MET A 104 -0.59 -9.79 1.72
CA MET A 104 -0.91 -11.23 1.69
C MET A 104 -2.34 -11.50 2.18
N PHE A 105 -3.36 -11.11 1.41
CA PHE A 105 -4.78 -11.26 1.76
C PHE A 105 -5.26 -12.71 1.93
N LEU A 106 -4.44 -13.70 1.63
CA LEU A 106 -4.77 -15.13 1.79
C LEU A 106 -4.31 -15.72 3.14
N ASP A 107 -3.45 -14.99 3.87
CA ASP A 107 -2.87 -15.46 5.14
C ASP A 107 -2.99 -14.38 6.22
N ILE A 108 -4.23 -14.05 6.55
CA ILE A 108 -4.55 -13.02 7.54
C ILE A 108 -4.86 -13.70 8.87
N SER A 109 -4.25 -13.20 9.96
CA SER A 109 -4.52 -13.71 11.31
C SER A 109 -5.99 -13.56 11.69
N PRO A 110 -6.60 -14.55 12.38
CA PRO A 110 -7.93 -14.42 12.96
C PRO A 110 -8.09 -13.23 13.91
N SER A 111 -7.00 -12.74 14.52
CA SER A 111 -6.97 -11.54 15.36
C SER A 111 -7.03 -10.22 14.58
N HIS A 112 -6.81 -10.27 13.26
CA HIS A 112 -6.83 -9.07 12.44
C HIS A 112 -8.24 -8.44 12.37
N PRO A 113 -8.40 -7.12 12.56
CA PRO A 113 -9.72 -6.46 12.60
C PRO A 113 -10.61 -6.76 11.38
N HIS A 114 -10.00 -6.97 10.22
CA HIS A 114 -10.70 -7.26 8.96
C HIS A 114 -10.71 -8.75 8.57
N TYR A 115 -10.31 -9.66 9.47
CA TYR A 115 -10.20 -11.10 9.17
C TYR A 115 -11.44 -11.66 8.49
N LYS A 116 -12.64 -11.42 9.08
CA LYS A 116 -13.89 -11.96 8.55
C LYS A 116 -14.17 -11.48 7.12
N ALA A 117 -14.04 -10.18 6.88
CA ALA A 117 -14.31 -9.60 5.57
C ALA A 117 -13.32 -10.05 4.49
N LEU A 118 -12.05 -10.22 4.85
CA LEU A 118 -11.00 -10.62 3.91
C LEU A 118 -10.96 -12.12 3.68
N SER A 119 -11.22 -12.95 4.71
CA SER A 119 -11.35 -14.40 4.55
C SER A 119 -12.52 -14.80 3.64
N GLU A 120 -13.63 -14.07 3.68
CA GLU A 120 -14.76 -14.27 2.77
C GLU A 120 -14.40 -13.96 1.30
N ARG A 121 -13.36 -13.17 1.04
CA ARG A 121 -12.86 -12.84 -0.31
C ARG A 121 -11.79 -13.80 -0.80
N ALA A 122 -11.18 -14.57 0.08
CA ALA A 122 -10.07 -15.47 -0.28
C ALA A 122 -10.36 -16.38 -1.49
N PRO A 123 -11.55 -16.98 -1.66
CA PRO A 123 -11.87 -17.77 -2.85
C PRO A 123 -11.82 -16.95 -4.16
N TYR A 124 -12.28 -15.69 -4.13
CA TYR A 124 -12.28 -14.79 -5.29
C TYR A 124 -10.87 -14.29 -5.60
N ILE A 125 -10.07 -14.00 -4.57
CA ILE A 125 -8.65 -13.65 -4.72
C ILE A 125 -7.89 -14.80 -5.36
N LYS A 126 -8.04 -16.03 -4.86
CA LYS A 126 -7.42 -17.24 -5.43
C LYS A 126 -7.85 -17.48 -6.88
N TRP A 127 -9.13 -17.26 -7.17
CA TRP A 127 -9.63 -17.35 -8.54
C TRP A 127 -8.97 -16.30 -9.43
N MET A 128 -8.90 -15.02 -9.01
CA MET A 128 -8.30 -13.94 -9.81
C MET A 128 -6.79 -14.14 -10.02
N LEU A 129 -6.08 -14.72 -9.05
CA LEU A 129 -4.66 -15.12 -9.23
C LEU A 129 -4.44 -16.08 -10.39
N ASN A 130 -5.46 -16.82 -10.82
CA ASN A 130 -5.37 -17.79 -11.91
C ASN A 130 -6.00 -17.28 -13.22
N GLU A 131 -6.89 -16.29 -13.16
CA GLU A 131 -7.50 -15.68 -14.33
C GLU A 131 -6.68 -14.53 -14.91
N ALA A 132 -5.99 -13.75 -14.11
CA ALA A 132 -5.15 -12.64 -14.57
C ALA A 132 -4.04 -13.15 -15.51
N ASP A 133 -3.62 -12.31 -16.45
CA ASP A 133 -2.50 -12.60 -17.36
C ASP A 133 -1.16 -12.52 -16.63
N ALA A 134 -1.08 -11.60 -15.64
CA ALA A 134 0.05 -11.45 -14.73
C ALA A 134 -0.40 -10.91 -13.37
N ILE A 135 0.46 -11.05 -12.39
CA ILE A 135 0.29 -10.51 -11.05
C ILE A 135 1.44 -9.55 -10.76
N THR A 136 1.14 -8.40 -10.16
CA THR A 136 2.16 -7.51 -9.59
C THR A 136 2.05 -7.49 -8.07
N VAL A 137 3.21 -7.48 -7.41
CA VAL A 137 3.31 -7.49 -5.94
C VAL A 137 4.35 -6.50 -5.46
N SER A 138 4.23 -6.06 -4.20
CA SER A 138 5.12 -5.05 -3.63
C SER A 138 6.50 -5.59 -3.22
N THR A 139 6.63 -6.90 -2.91
CA THR A 139 7.86 -7.47 -2.33
C THR A 139 8.17 -8.87 -2.84
N LEU A 140 9.46 -9.26 -2.78
CA LEU A 140 9.91 -10.63 -3.09
C LEU A 140 9.28 -11.67 -2.15
N THR A 141 9.08 -11.32 -0.90
CA THR A 141 8.45 -12.21 0.08
C THR A 141 7.00 -12.49 -0.29
N LEU A 142 6.26 -11.45 -0.70
CA LEU A 142 4.89 -11.59 -1.18
C LEU A 142 4.84 -12.41 -2.48
N GLN A 143 5.77 -12.21 -3.41
CA GLN A 143 5.91 -13.01 -4.64
C GLN A 143 6.06 -14.50 -4.31
N LYS A 144 7.00 -14.84 -3.43
CA LYS A 144 7.25 -16.23 -3.01
C LYS A 144 6.02 -16.85 -2.33
N SER A 145 5.32 -16.08 -1.49
CA SER A 145 4.13 -16.53 -0.78
C SER A 145 2.96 -16.80 -1.72
N LEU A 146 2.69 -15.89 -2.67
CA LEU A 146 1.62 -16.05 -3.65
C LEU A 146 1.92 -17.10 -4.72
N GLY A 147 3.19 -17.34 -5.05
CA GLY A 147 3.61 -18.37 -6.00
C GLY A 147 3.16 -19.79 -5.64
N LYS A 148 2.77 -20.03 -4.38
CA LYS A 148 2.15 -21.29 -3.93
C LYS A 148 0.69 -21.46 -4.40
N HIS A 149 0.05 -20.39 -4.86
CA HIS A 149 -1.39 -20.34 -5.20
C HIS A 149 -1.66 -20.18 -6.68
N THR A 150 -0.65 -19.90 -7.51
CA THR A 150 -0.82 -19.71 -8.95
C THR A 150 0.43 -20.10 -9.73
N ARG A 151 0.26 -20.40 -11.03
CA ARG A 151 1.35 -20.57 -11.99
C ARG A 151 1.51 -19.36 -12.93
N ARG A 152 0.69 -18.32 -12.75
CA ARG A 152 0.79 -17.10 -13.54
C ARG A 152 2.06 -16.34 -13.21
N PRO A 153 2.63 -15.58 -14.15
CA PRO A 153 3.78 -14.73 -13.87
C PRO A 153 3.49 -13.77 -12.70
N ILE A 154 4.38 -13.73 -11.73
CA ILE A 154 4.31 -12.76 -10.62
C ILE A 154 5.53 -11.86 -10.68
N HIS A 155 5.31 -10.58 -10.88
CA HIS A 155 6.35 -9.57 -10.99
C HIS A 155 6.42 -8.72 -9.72
N VAL A 156 7.62 -8.46 -9.24
CA VAL A 156 7.82 -7.54 -8.12
C VAL A 156 7.87 -6.12 -8.66
N GLN A 157 6.89 -5.34 -8.25
CA GLN A 157 6.78 -3.91 -8.48
C GLN A 157 6.82 -3.23 -7.11
N PRO A 158 7.96 -2.72 -6.64
CA PRO A 158 8.06 -2.05 -5.34
C PRO A 158 7.10 -0.87 -5.25
N ASN A 159 6.73 -0.53 -4.02
CA ASN A 159 6.06 0.75 -3.79
C ASN A 159 7.03 1.88 -4.13
N LEU A 160 6.50 2.90 -4.80
CA LEU A 160 7.26 4.11 -5.13
C LEU A 160 6.75 5.27 -4.29
N VAL A 161 7.56 6.28 -4.09
CA VAL A 161 7.17 7.50 -3.38
C VAL A 161 7.32 8.71 -4.28
N ASP A 162 6.31 9.56 -4.30
CA ASP A 162 6.42 10.88 -4.93
C ASP A 162 7.26 11.77 -4.03
N TRP A 163 8.50 11.97 -4.45
CA TRP A 163 9.46 12.71 -3.66
C TRP A 163 9.03 14.17 -3.44
N SER A 164 8.38 14.77 -4.41
CA SER A 164 7.91 16.16 -4.35
C SER A 164 6.87 16.37 -3.23
N TRP A 165 6.13 15.33 -2.88
CA TRP A 165 5.11 15.41 -1.83
C TRP A 165 5.72 15.33 -0.44
N PHE A 166 6.70 14.47 -0.25
CA PHE A 166 7.24 14.13 1.06
C PHE A 166 8.52 14.88 1.44
N TYR A 167 9.29 15.31 0.43
CA TYR A 167 10.63 15.80 0.69
C TYR A 167 10.66 16.95 1.70
N ALA A 168 11.45 16.75 2.75
CA ALA A 168 11.88 17.76 3.69
C ALA A 168 13.35 17.54 4.05
N ARG A 169 14.06 18.63 4.37
CA ARG A 169 15.40 18.53 4.91
C ARG A 169 15.38 17.90 6.29
N PRO A 170 16.37 17.03 6.62
CA PRO A 170 16.53 16.54 7.97
C PRO A 170 16.58 17.69 8.97
N ARG A 171 15.89 17.51 10.12
CA ARG A 171 15.85 18.55 11.15
C ARG A 171 16.97 18.35 12.17
N PRO A 172 17.55 19.44 12.68
CA PRO A 172 18.45 19.36 13.83
C PRO A 172 17.72 18.72 15.01
N HIS A 173 18.37 17.80 15.68
CA HIS A 173 17.84 17.16 16.88
C HIS A 173 18.03 18.13 18.08
N THR A 174 17.04 18.99 18.31
CA THR A 174 16.99 19.91 19.43
C THR A 174 15.79 19.59 20.32
N ALA A 175 15.92 19.80 21.63
CA ALA A 175 14.81 19.62 22.55
C ALA A 175 13.71 20.68 22.31
N PRO A 176 12.40 20.31 22.47
CA PRO A 176 11.90 19.00 22.86
C PRO A 176 12.00 17.98 21.72
N PHE A 177 12.34 16.74 22.07
CA PHE A 177 12.40 15.66 21.07
C PHE A 177 11.02 15.05 20.83
N ASN A 178 10.56 15.06 19.61
CA ASN A 178 9.27 14.48 19.22
C ASN A 178 9.48 13.14 18.52
N LEU A 179 8.98 12.07 19.14
CA LEU A 179 8.94 10.71 18.57
C LEU A 179 7.64 10.53 17.78
N LEU A 180 7.70 9.89 16.62
CA LEU A 180 6.53 9.59 15.79
C LEU A 180 6.21 8.09 15.82
N VAL A 181 4.96 7.76 16.09
CA VAL A 181 4.39 6.42 15.87
C VAL A 181 3.18 6.59 14.97
N SER A 182 3.15 5.95 13.80
CA SER A 182 2.00 6.06 12.92
C SER A 182 1.34 4.70 12.62
N GLY A 183 0.04 4.72 12.46
CA GLY A 183 -0.72 3.54 12.05
C GLY A 183 -2.21 3.69 12.28
N THR A 184 -2.93 2.71 11.73
CA THR A 184 -4.38 2.55 11.90
C THR A 184 -4.64 1.46 12.95
N PRO A 185 -5.90 1.18 13.35
CA PRO A 185 -6.23 0.11 14.30
C PRO A 185 -5.69 -1.28 13.93
N THR A 186 -5.34 -1.49 12.65
CA THR A 186 -4.71 -2.74 12.18
C THR A 186 -3.29 -2.94 12.68
N HIS A 187 -2.68 -1.93 13.31
CA HIS A 187 -1.33 -1.94 13.89
C HIS A 187 -1.33 -2.12 15.41
N GLN A 188 -2.45 -2.47 16.02
CA GLN A 188 -2.55 -2.58 17.48
C GLN A 188 -1.55 -3.59 18.07
N SER A 189 -1.37 -4.75 17.44
CA SER A 189 -0.38 -5.74 17.87
C SER A 189 1.06 -5.26 17.67
N ASP A 190 1.31 -4.49 16.62
CA ASP A 190 2.62 -3.90 16.38
C ASP A 190 3.01 -2.90 17.48
N TRP A 191 2.06 -2.08 17.93
CA TRP A 191 2.32 -1.08 18.98
C TRP A 191 2.61 -1.70 20.34
N GLN A 192 2.06 -2.87 20.66
CA GLN A 192 2.34 -3.56 21.93
C GLN A 192 3.84 -3.82 22.12
N ILE A 193 4.60 -3.94 21.02
CA ILE A 193 6.06 -4.14 21.06
C ILE A 193 6.76 -2.93 21.71
N ILE A 194 6.24 -1.73 21.47
CA ILE A 194 6.90 -0.48 21.94
C ILE A 194 6.18 0.20 23.11
N GLU A 195 5.02 -0.30 23.55
CA GLU A 195 4.26 0.37 24.62
C GLU A 195 5.07 0.49 25.90
N GLU A 196 5.79 -0.55 26.31
CA GLU A 196 6.61 -0.52 27.53
C GLU A 196 7.85 0.36 27.37
N PRO A 197 8.73 0.15 26.38
CA PRO A 197 9.92 0.97 26.23
C PRO A 197 9.59 2.44 25.94
N LEU A 198 8.51 2.74 25.22
CA LEU A 198 8.09 4.12 24.99
C LEU A 198 7.61 4.79 26.29
N ALA A 199 6.84 4.09 27.15
CA ALA A 199 6.42 4.61 28.42
C ALA A 199 7.63 4.90 29.32
N GLU A 200 8.62 4.02 29.34
CA GLU A 200 9.86 4.21 30.09
C GLU A 200 10.66 5.42 29.57
N ILE A 201 10.79 5.58 28.26
CA ILE A 201 11.44 6.77 27.65
C ILE A 201 10.72 8.06 28.05
N LEU A 202 9.38 8.10 27.96
CA LEU A 202 8.61 9.30 28.31
C LEU A 202 8.69 9.67 29.82
N ASN A 203 8.88 8.67 30.67
CA ASN A 203 9.08 8.89 32.10
C ASN A 203 10.51 9.32 32.46
N THR A 204 11.50 8.79 31.72
CA THR A 204 12.93 9.04 31.98
C THR A 204 13.38 10.38 31.41
N TYR A 205 12.89 10.74 30.21
CA TYR A 205 13.33 11.92 29.49
C TYR A 205 12.22 12.97 29.39
N THR A 206 12.15 13.90 30.33
CA THR A 206 11.08 14.92 30.42
C THR A 206 10.97 15.82 29.19
N GLN A 207 12.05 15.97 28.42
CA GLN A 207 12.09 16.72 27.15
C GLN A 207 11.59 15.95 25.97
N VAL A 208 11.23 14.66 26.12
CA VAL A 208 10.72 13.80 25.03
C VAL A 208 9.19 13.83 25.01
N LYS A 209 8.63 13.92 23.82
CA LYS A 209 7.20 13.81 23.54
C LYS A 209 6.95 12.75 22.49
N ALA A 210 5.76 12.16 22.47
CA ALA A 210 5.33 11.22 21.43
C ALA A 210 4.14 11.79 20.66
N ILE A 211 4.18 11.62 19.33
CA ILE A 211 3.09 11.95 18.41
C ILE A 211 2.60 10.63 17.84
N PHE A 212 1.36 10.28 18.10
CA PHE A 212 0.68 9.21 17.40
C PHE A 212 -0.08 9.79 16.21
N PHE A 213 0.13 9.22 15.02
CA PHE A 213 -0.54 9.66 13.82
C PHE A 213 -1.45 8.53 13.29
N GLY A 214 -2.75 8.74 13.35
CA GLY A 214 -3.81 7.82 12.98
C GLY A 214 -4.60 7.33 14.20
N GLU A 215 -4.03 6.51 15.03
CA GLU A 215 -4.64 5.94 16.24
C GLU A 215 -3.67 6.02 17.44
N LEU A 216 -4.23 5.85 18.63
CA LEU A 216 -3.52 5.93 19.91
C LEU A 216 -3.84 4.69 20.75
N PRO A 217 -2.83 3.94 21.25
CA PRO A 217 -3.05 2.90 22.24
C PRO A 217 -3.68 3.44 23.52
N ALA A 218 -4.59 2.67 24.13
CA ALA A 218 -5.31 3.08 25.34
C ALA A 218 -4.37 3.49 26.50
N ARG A 219 -3.19 2.85 26.59
CA ARG A 219 -2.16 3.16 27.59
C ARG A 219 -1.75 4.63 27.58
N PHE A 220 -1.76 5.27 26.42
CA PHE A 220 -1.28 6.65 26.27
C PHE A 220 -2.40 7.70 26.16
N ALA A 221 -3.67 7.30 26.27
CA ALA A 221 -4.81 8.20 26.05
C ALA A 221 -4.81 9.48 26.89
N ASN A 222 -4.25 9.43 28.09
CA ASN A 222 -4.19 10.57 29.01
C ASN A 222 -2.75 10.96 29.38
N HIS A 223 -1.75 10.52 28.62
CA HIS A 223 -0.35 10.81 28.95
C HIS A 223 0.00 12.26 28.54
N PRO A 224 0.54 13.11 29.47
CA PRO A 224 0.74 14.54 29.21
C PRO A 224 1.77 14.84 28.11
N SER A 225 2.70 13.92 27.87
CA SER A 225 3.72 14.05 26.81
C SER A 225 3.31 13.38 25.49
N VAL A 226 2.03 12.97 25.34
CA VAL A 226 1.55 12.30 24.15
C VAL A 226 0.48 13.12 23.43
N ARG A 227 0.61 13.22 22.12
CA ARG A 227 -0.37 13.89 21.25
C ARG A 227 -0.86 12.93 20.16
N LEU A 228 -2.17 12.95 19.91
CA LEU A 228 -2.78 12.26 18.76
C LEU A 228 -3.01 13.26 17.62
N ILE A 229 -2.63 12.85 16.42
CA ILE A 229 -3.10 13.41 15.16
C ILE A 229 -4.00 12.37 14.54
N GLY A 230 -5.25 12.72 14.25
CA GLY A 230 -6.22 11.79 13.67
C GLY A 230 -5.82 11.27 12.30
N PHE A 231 -6.45 10.20 11.88
CA PHE A 231 -6.24 9.61 10.56
C PHE A 231 -6.68 10.57 9.44
N LEU A 232 -5.82 10.71 8.42
CA LEU A 232 -6.12 11.45 7.19
C LEU A 232 -6.41 10.45 6.07
N PRO A 233 -7.57 10.56 5.40
CA PRO A 233 -7.95 9.63 4.34
C PRO A 233 -7.17 9.83 3.04
N GLY A 234 -6.82 11.07 2.70
CA GLY A 234 -6.06 11.42 1.51
C GLY A 234 -4.55 11.25 1.71
N TYR A 235 -3.89 10.57 0.76
CA TYR A 235 -2.46 10.35 0.87
C TYR A 235 -1.64 11.63 0.69
N ARG A 236 -2.12 12.55 -0.14
CA ARG A 236 -1.51 13.87 -0.29
C ARG A 236 -1.58 14.68 0.99
N GLU A 237 -2.75 14.72 1.64
CA GLU A 237 -2.93 15.41 2.92
C GLU A 237 -2.04 14.80 4.01
N TYR A 238 -1.93 13.47 4.02
CA TYR A 238 -1.02 12.77 4.93
C TYR A 238 0.44 13.18 4.69
N ALA A 239 0.89 13.23 3.42
CA ALA A 239 2.24 13.63 3.06
C ALA A 239 2.54 15.07 3.49
N ASP A 240 1.64 16.02 3.20
CA ASP A 240 1.78 17.43 3.58
C ASP A 240 1.80 17.59 5.11
N GLN A 241 0.95 16.86 5.84
CA GLN A 241 0.96 16.86 7.30
C GLN A 241 2.28 16.28 7.84
N LEU A 242 2.72 15.12 7.35
CA LEU A 242 3.95 14.47 7.80
C LEU A 242 5.17 15.36 7.58
N LYS A 243 5.29 15.95 6.40
CA LYS A 243 6.36 16.88 6.04
C LYS A 243 6.41 18.11 6.95
N GLY A 244 5.24 18.60 7.38
CA GLY A 244 5.10 19.76 8.26
C GLY A 244 5.33 19.47 9.75
N LEU A 245 5.29 18.19 10.17
CA LEU A 245 5.45 17.85 11.58
C LEU A 245 6.89 18.09 12.07
N ASP A 246 6.99 18.64 13.27
CA ASP A 246 8.25 18.71 14.02
C ASP A 246 8.52 17.34 14.66
N VAL A 247 9.13 16.44 13.91
CA VAL A 247 9.47 15.06 14.31
C VAL A 247 10.96 14.85 14.20
N HIS A 248 11.53 14.19 15.20
CA HIS A 248 12.97 13.95 15.31
C HIS A 248 13.36 12.49 15.15
N LEU A 249 12.42 11.56 15.40
CA LEU A 249 12.66 10.13 15.30
C LEU A 249 11.33 9.40 15.09
N ALA A 250 11.27 8.47 14.14
CA ALA A 250 10.13 7.58 13.95
C ALA A 250 10.38 6.20 14.58
N LEU A 251 9.37 5.67 15.28
CA LEU A 251 9.35 4.31 15.81
C LEU A 251 8.40 3.47 14.95
N VAL A 252 8.94 2.42 14.35
CA VAL A 252 8.23 1.60 13.37
C VAL A 252 8.23 0.13 13.81
N PRO A 253 7.50 -0.19 14.87
CA PRO A 253 7.34 -1.57 15.28
C PRO A 253 6.53 -2.36 14.25
N LEU A 254 6.86 -3.62 14.10
CA LEU A 254 6.13 -4.56 13.26
C LEU A 254 6.23 -5.96 13.85
N GLU A 255 5.10 -6.60 14.14
CA GLU A 255 5.04 -7.96 14.66
C GLU A 255 5.55 -8.97 13.62
N ASP A 256 6.35 -9.94 14.04
CA ASP A 256 6.90 -10.96 13.14
C ASP A 256 5.88 -12.06 12.82
N THR A 257 5.00 -11.78 11.87
CA THR A 257 3.98 -12.72 11.36
C THR A 257 4.18 -12.98 9.86
N PRO A 258 3.68 -14.11 9.32
CA PRO A 258 3.72 -14.36 7.88
C PRO A 258 3.08 -13.25 7.05
N PHE A 259 1.98 -12.66 7.53
CA PHE A 259 1.33 -11.52 6.89
C PHE A 259 2.24 -10.28 6.87
N ASN A 260 2.81 -9.90 8.02
CA ASN A 260 3.65 -8.71 8.14
C ASN A 260 4.97 -8.84 7.39
N ARG A 261 5.55 -10.05 7.30
CA ARG A 261 6.74 -10.32 6.47
C ARG A 261 6.52 -10.03 4.99
N CYS A 262 5.28 -10.06 4.51
CA CYS A 262 4.92 -9.76 3.12
C CYS A 262 4.69 -8.27 2.85
N LYS A 263 4.59 -7.42 3.89
CA LYS A 263 4.37 -5.97 3.75
C LYS A 263 5.52 -5.30 3.03
N SER A 264 5.29 -4.06 2.57
CA SER A 264 6.32 -3.24 1.96
C SER A 264 7.04 -2.35 2.99
N ASN A 265 8.13 -1.75 2.55
CA ASN A 265 8.95 -0.82 3.31
C ASN A 265 8.42 0.62 3.28
N ILE A 266 7.14 0.86 2.97
CA ILE A 266 6.61 2.20 2.66
C ILE A 266 6.87 3.23 3.76
N LYS A 267 6.79 2.85 5.03
CA LYS A 267 7.09 3.79 6.14
C LYS A 267 8.55 4.25 6.12
N TRP A 268 9.49 3.37 5.75
CA TRP A 268 10.89 3.78 5.59
C TRP A 268 11.05 4.76 4.42
N LEU A 269 10.35 4.56 3.31
CA LEU A 269 10.38 5.47 2.15
C LEU A 269 9.83 6.85 2.51
N GLU A 270 8.64 6.90 3.13
CA GLU A 270 7.96 8.13 3.51
C GLU A 270 8.77 8.94 4.55
N TYR A 271 9.27 8.26 5.58
CA TYR A 271 10.06 8.93 6.63
C TYR A 271 11.42 9.38 6.13
N SER A 272 12.09 8.57 5.30
CA SER A 272 13.34 8.99 4.65
C SER A 272 13.10 10.24 3.83
N ALA A 273 12.09 10.27 2.95
CA ALA A 273 11.77 11.44 2.15
C ALA A 273 11.44 12.66 3.02
N ALA A 274 10.70 12.47 4.11
CA ALA A 274 10.33 13.54 5.05
C ALA A 274 11.48 14.00 5.97
N GLY A 275 12.70 13.45 5.82
CA GLY A 275 13.85 13.82 6.63
C GLY A 275 13.77 13.34 8.08
N ILE A 276 13.05 12.24 8.35
CA ILE A 276 12.81 11.67 9.66
C ILE A 276 13.62 10.38 9.80
N PRO A 277 14.64 10.31 10.68
CA PRO A 277 15.33 9.07 10.97
C PRO A 277 14.41 8.08 11.67
N GLY A 278 14.66 6.76 11.51
CA GLY A 278 13.76 5.76 12.07
C GLY A 278 14.46 4.57 12.72
N ILE A 279 13.76 4.00 13.73
CA ILE A 279 14.03 2.71 14.33
C ILE A 279 12.93 1.75 13.87
N TYR A 280 13.33 0.58 13.38
CA TYR A 280 12.44 -0.40 12.75
C TYR A 280 12.64 -1.77 13.37
N SER A 281 11.58 -2.56 13.49
CA SER A 281 11.70 -3.99 13.81
C SER A 281 12.62 -4.70 12.82
N ASP A 282 13.56 -5.52 13.30
CA ASP A 282 14.47 -6.30 12.45
C ASP A 282 13.76 -7.52 11.84
N ILE A 283 12.82 -7.24 10.97
CA ILE A 283 12.09 -8.23 10.17
C ILE A 283 11.94 -7.75 8.72
N THR A 284 11.62 -8.66 7.81
CA THR A 284 11.11 -8.28 6.49
C THR A 284 9.83 -7.45 6.69
N PRO A 285 9.62 -6.34 6.00
CA PRO A 285 10.33 -5.80 4.83
C PRO A 285 11.52 -4.88 5.15
N TYR A 286 11.73 -4.55 6.42
CA TYR A 286 12.74 -3.55 6.79
C TYR A 286 14.15 -4.12 6.65
N ARG A 287 14.37 -5.37 7.05
CA ARG A 287 15.67 -6.07 6.88
C ARG A 287 16.14 -6.11 5.44
N ASP A 288 15.22 -6.20 4.47
CA ASP A 288 15.55 -6.27 3.05
C ASP A 288 15.85 -4.89 2.44
N SER A 289 15.52 -3.80 3.15
CA SER A 289 15.57 -2.44 2.63
C SER A 289 16.56 -1.54 3.36
N ILE A 290 16.78 -1.78 4.65
CA ILE A 290 17.54 -0.93 5.54
C ILE A 290 18.91 -1.55 5.81
N THR A 291 19.97 -0.78 5.60
CA THR A 291 21.31 -1.11 6.09
C THR A 291 21.41 -0.60 7.53
N HIS A 292 21.41 -1.54 8.50
CA HIS A 292 21.48 -1.23 9.93
C HIS A 292 22.67 -0.30 10.24
N GLY A 293 22.44 0.76 11.04
CA GLY A 293 23.44 1.74 11.41
C GLY A 293 23.87 2.71 10.29
N LYS A 294 23.28 2.57 9.08
CA LYS A 294 23.56 3.43 7.94
C LYS A 294 22.34 4.17 7.40
N THR A 295 21.23 3.45 7.16
CA THR A 295 19.99 4.02 6.60
C THR A 295 18.79 3.87 7.53
N GLY A 296 19.03 3.50 8.78
CA GLY A 296 18.09 3.30 9.85
C GLY A 296 18.64 2.35 10.89
N LEU A 297 17.98 2.23 12.03
CA LEU A 297 18.30 1.20 13.02
C LEU A 297 17.30 0.05 12.91
N LEU A 298 17.80 -1.18 12.83
CA LEU A 298 17.03 -2.42 12.94
C LEU A 298 17.20 -2.98 14.34
N VAL A 299 16.11 -3.26 15.05
CA VAL A 299 16.13 -3.76 16.43
C VAL A 299 15.24 -4.99 16.59
N ALA A 300 15.64 -5.89 17.48
CA ALA A 300 14.78 -7.01 17.85
C ALA A 300 13.52 -6.48 18.59
N ASN A 301 12.44 -7.25 18.54
CA ASN A 301 11.18 -6.88 19.17
C ASN A 301 11.18 -7.14 20.69
N THR A 302 12.22 -6.65 21.39
CA THR A 302 12.32 -6.68 22.87
C THR A 302 12.26 -5.27 23.45
N SER A 303 11.72 -5.11 24.63
CA SER A 303 11.65 -3.81 25.30
C SER A 303 13.03 -3.19 25.49
N GLU A 304 14.04 -4.01 25.85
CA GLU A 304 15.41 -3.59 26.06
C GLU A 304 16.05 -3.02 24.79
N ASP A 305 15.92 -3.72 23.65
CA ASP A 305 16.50 -3.27 22.37
C ASP A 305 15.85 -1.96 21.90
N TRP A 306 14.53 -1.83 22.02
CA TRP A 306 13.82 -0.60 21.67
C TRP A 306 14.23 0.55 22.58
N PHE A 307 14.26 0.36 23.91
CA PHE A 307 14.70 1.39 24.84
C PHE A 307 16.13 1.85 24.57
N THR A 308 17.04 0.89 24.37
CA THR A 308 18.46 1.16 24.07
C THR A 308 18.63 1.95 22.77
N ALA A 309 17.91 1.55 21.71
CA ALA A 309 18.00 2.23 20.42
C ALA A 309 17.43 3.66 20.49
N ILE A 310 16.29 3.86 21.16
CA ILE A 310 15.68 5.19 21.33
C ILE A 310 16.62 6.10 22.14
N SER A 311 17.04 5.67 23.32
CA SER A 311 17.94 6.44 24.18
C SER A 311 19.29 6.74 23.53
N GLY A 312 19.82 5.76 22.76
CA GLY A 312 21.07 5.93 22.01
C GLY A 312 20.99 7.01 20.93
N LEU A 313 19.87 7.11 20.18
CA LEU A 313 19.69 8.18 19.19
C LEU A 313 19.36 9.54 19.82
N LEU A 314 18.65 9.55 20.97
CA LEU A 314 18.44 10.78 21.73
C LEU A 314 19.77 11.36 22.25
N ALA A 315 20.70 10.48 22.66
CA ALA A 315 22.04 10.87 23.13
C ALA A 315 23.01 11.22 21.98
N ASN A 316 22.74 10.78 20.76
CA ASN A 316 23.63 10.99 19.61
C ASN A 316 22.89 11.58 18.39
N PRO A 317 22.56 12.87 18.41
CA PRO A 317 21.86 13.55 17.34
C PRO A 317 22.58 13.49 15.97
N ASN A 318 23.91 13.48 15.97
CA ASN A 318 24.70 13.41 14.75
C ASN A 318 24.51 12.04 14.05
N LEU A 319 24.40 10.96 14.83
CA LEU A 319 24.12 9.65 14.26
C LEU A 319 22.72 9.65 13.62
N ALA A 320 21.71 10.17 14.30
CA ALA A 320 20.35 10.25 13.76
C ALA A 320 20.31 11.04 12.45
N LEU A 321 21.01 12.17 12.37
CA LEU A 321 21.13 12.96 11.15
C LEU A 321 21.81 12.17 10.02
N ALA A 322 22.93 11.52 10.28
CA ALA A 322 23.64 10.72 9.28
C ALA A 322 22.78 9.56 8.76
N LEU A 323 22.00 8.90 9.62
CA LEU A 323 21.09 7.83 9.23
C LEU A 323 20.06 8.32 8.20
N VAL A 324 19.41 9.46 8.44
CA VAL A 324 18.37 9.95 7.55
C VAL A 324 18.92 10.53 6.25
N GLU A 325 20.06 11.19 6.26
CA GLU A 325 20.71 11.69 5.03
C GLU A 325 21.08 10.54 4.09
N ASN A 326 21.66 9.46 4.64
CA ASN A 326 21.93 8.24 3.88
C ASN A 326 20.66 7.57 3.39
N ALA A 327 19.62 7.50 4.25
CA ALA A 327 18.31 6.93 3.88
C ALA A 327 17.64 7.73 2.76
N GLN A 328 17.66 9.07 2.82
CA GLN A 328 17.16 9.93 1.75
C GLN A 328 17.83 9.63 0.41
N THR A 329 19.18 9.58 0.40
CA THR A 329 19.95 9.31 -0.79
C THR A 329 19.61 7.95 -1.40
N GLU A 330 19.53 6.91 -0.55
CA GLU A 330 19.26 5.55 -1.02
C GLU A 330 17.79 5.38 -1.45
N ALA A 331 16.84 5.89 -0.68
CA ALA A 331 15.43 5.80 -0.99
C ALA A 331 15.07 6.57 -2.27
N TYR A 332 15.58 7.79 -2.44
CA TYR A 332 15.42 8.56 -3.68
C TYR A 332 15.90 7.78 -4.90
N ARG A 333 17.12 7.30 -4.86
CA ARG A 333 17.73 6.59 -5.99
C ARG A 333 16.99 5.34 -6.41
N LYS A 334 16.41 4.60 -5.43
CA LYS A 334 15.79 3.30 -5.68
C LYS A 334 14.26 3.34 -5.85
N TYR A 335 13.59 4.31 -5.22
CA TYR A 335 12.15 4.26 -5.02
C TYR A 335 11.41 5.57 -5.32
N ALA A 336 12.10 6.66 -5.68
CA ALA A 336 11.42 7.85 -6.15
C ALA A 336 10.75 7.58 -7.50
N ILE A 337 9.53 8.12 -7.69
CA ILE A 337 8.75 7.95 -8.93
C ILE A 337 9.54 8.45 -10.13
N GLU A 338 10.26 9.56 -9.96
CA GLU A 338 11.10 10.17 -10.99
C GLU A 338 12.22 9.24 -11.45
N MET A 339 12.70 8.40 -10.53
CA MET A 339 13.79 7.43 -10.78
C MET A 339 13.26 6.07 -11.21
N ALA A 340 11.93 5.85 -11.18
CA ALA A 340 11.32 4.63 -11.68
C ALA A 340 11.67 4.44 -13.16
N GLY A 341 12.63 3.53 -13.40
CA GLY A 341 13.26 3.35 -14.71
C GLY A 341 12.34 2.74 -15.76
N GLU A 342 12.92 2.52 -16.95
CA GLU A 342 12.26 1.87 -18.09
C GLU A 342 11.71 0.47 -17.76
N GLY A 343 12.29 -0.21 -16.78
CA GLY A 343 11.84 -1.52 -16.32
C GLY A 343 10.37 -1.54 -15.85
N PHE A 344 9.86 -0.43 -15.28
CA PHE A 344 8.45 -0.30 -14.92
C PHE A 344 7.57 -0.36 -16.16
N ILE A 345 7.88 0.45 -17.18
CA ILE A 345 7.12 0.48 -18.44
C ILE A 345 7.27 -0.84 -19.20
N ALA A 346 8.50 -1.40 -19.28
CA ALA A 346 8.73 -2.66 -19.96
C ALA A 346 7.91 -3.80 -19.36
N LEU A 347 7.77 -3.82 -18.03
CA LEU A 347 6.95 -4.81 -17.33
C LEU A 347 5.50 -4.78 -17.80
N PHE A 348 4.88 -3.63 -17.91
CA PHE A 348 3.49 -3.51 -18.33
C PHE A 348 3.34 -3.48 -19.86
N GLY A 349 4.30 -2.88 -20.55
CA GLY A 349 4.33 -2.76 -22.02
C GLY A 349 4.25 -4.10 -22.74
N GLN A 350 4.86 -5.16 -22.18
CA GLN A 350 4.78 -6.50 -22.75
C GLN A 350 3.35 -7.06 -22.85
N TYR A 351 2.41 -6.52 -22.07
CA TYR A 351 1.01 -6.94 -22.07
C TYR A 351 0.13 -6.11 -23.00
N LEU A 352 0.59 -4.96 -23.52
CA LEU A 352 -0.21 -4.06 -24.38
C LEU A 352 -0.49 -4.62 -25.76
N HIS A 353 0.38 -5.47 -26.29
CA HIS A 353 0.34 -5.91 -27.69
C HIS A 353 -0.14 -7.36 -27.88
N GLY A 354 -0.58 -8.01 -26.80
CA GLY A 354 -1.04 -9.38 -26.81
C GLY A 354 -2.55 -9.50 -27.06
N LYS A 355 -2.99 -10.44 -27.90
CA LYS A 355 -4.37 -10.93 -27.87
C LYS A 355 -4.46 -11.97 -26.76
N HIS A 356 -4.91 -11.56 -25.58
CA HIS A 356 -5.05 -12.47 -24.46
C HIS A 356 -6.39 -13.18 -24.52
N LYS A 357 -6.35 -14.49 -24.61
CA LYS A 357 -7.53 -15.34 -24.45
C LYS A 357 -7.57 -15.76 -23.00
N HIS A 358 -8.49 -15.21 -22.25
CA HIS A 358 -8.72 -15.67 -20.89
C HIS A 358 -9.28 -17.09 -20.91
N PRO A 359 -8.68 -18.02 -20.16
CA PRO A 359 -9.26 -19.32 -19.99
C PRO A 359 -10.63 -19.19 -19.31
N PHE A 360 -11.53 -20.07 -19.63
CA PHE A 360 -12.92 -20.11 -19.24
C PHE A 360 -13.22 -19.63 -17.81
N LEU A 361 -14.32 -18.88 -17.65
CA LEU A 361 -15.00 -18.53 -16.40
C LEU A 361 -15.42 -19.74 -15.51
N SER A 362 -14.96 -20.95 -15.86
CA SER A 362 -15.25 -22.21 -15.17
C SER A 362 -14.43 -22.34 -13.89
N GLY A 363 -14.70 -21.66 -12.87
CA GLY A 363 -13.95 -21.75 -11.61
C GLY A 363 -14.29 -20.63 -10.65
N LEU A 364 -15.13 -19.71 -11.11
CA LEU A 364 -15.62 -18.63 -10.25
C LEU A 364 -16.38 -19.26 -9.07
N PRO A 365 -16.02 -18.91 -7.83
CA PRO A 365 -16.67 -19.49 -6.67
C PRO A 365 -18.18 -19.27 -6.70
N SER A 366 -18.96 -20.32 -6.94
CA SER A 366 -20.42 -20.22 -6.92
C SER A 366 -20.91 -20.27 -5.48
N LEU A 367 -21.42 -19.17 -4.99
CA LEU A 367 -22.12 -19.14 -3.70
C LEU A 367 -23.64 -19.16 -3.92
N PRO A 368 -24.42 -19.85 -3.08
CA PRO A 368 -25.87 -19.79 -3.12
C PRO A 368 -26.37 -18.35 -3.12
N VAL A 369 -27.36 -18.03 -3.95
CA VAL A 369 -27.87 -16.64 -4.14
C VAL A 369 -28.26 -15.97 -2.83
N ARG A 370 -28.81 -16.74 -1.87
CA ARG A 370 -29.17 -16.22 -0.52
C ARG A 370 -27.93 -15.79 0.28
N LEU A 371 -26.82 -16.53 0.15
CA LEU A 371 -25.57 -16.20 0.82
C LEU A 371 -24.92 -14.98 0.16
N LYS A 372 -24.92 -14.89 -1.19
CA LYS A 372 -24.45 -13.74 -1.95
C LYS A 372 -25.14 -12.44 -1.53
N LYS A 373 -26.50 -12.45 -1.41
CA LYS A 373 -27.27 -11.28 -0.97
C LYS A 373 -26.98 -10.89 0.49
N ARG A 374 -26.82 -11.87 1.39
CA ARG A 374 -26.56 -11.62 2.81
C ARG A 374 -25.15 -11.10 3.06
N MET A 375 -24.16 -11.57 2.28
CA MET A 375 -22.78 -11.09 2.32
C MET A 375 -22.65 -9.69 1.71
N ALA A 376 -23.31 -9.41 0.59
CA ALA A 376 -23.33 -8.08 -0.01
C ALA A 376 -23.92 -7.04 0.96
N TRP A 377 -25.07 -7.33 1.58
CA TRP A 377 -25.72 -6.44 2.56
C TRP A 377 -24.85 -6.20 3.81
N ARG A 378 -24.16 -7.24 4.34
CA ARG A 378 -23.27 -7.10 5.50
C ARG A 378 -22.02 -6.29 5.19
N LEU A 379 -21.47 -6.42 3.98
CA LEU A 379 -20.28 -5.67 3.54
C LEU A 379 -20.61 -4.19 3.31
N THR A 380 -21.77 -3.88 2.74
CA THR A 380 -22.25 -2.50 2.58
C THR A 380 -22.38 -1.82 3.94
N ASN A 381 -23.06 -2.47 4.89
CA ASN A 381 -23.23 -1.95 6.25
C ASN A 381 -21.90 -1.89 7.06
N PHE A 382 -20.96 -2.78 6.79
CA PHE A 382 -19.65 -2.78 7.46
C PHE A 382 -18.77 -1.61 6.98
N LEU A 383 -18.72 -1.38 5.66
CA LEU A 383 -17.99 -0.26 5.08
C LEU A 383 -18.60 1.08 5.49
N ASP A 384 -19.93 1.18 5.51
CA ASP A 384 -20.65 2.38 5.97
C ASP A 384 -20.42 2.64 7.47
N LYS A 385 -20.49 1.61 8.32
CA LYS A 385 -20.22 1.75 9.75
C LYS A 385 -18.78 2.14 10.06
N TYR A 386 -17.81 1.62 9.31
CA TYR A 386 -16.39 1.92 9.50
C TYR A 386 -15.98 3.28 8.93
N VAL A 387 -16.65 3.76 7.89
CA VAL A 387 -16.46 5.09 7.31
C VAL A 387 -17.24 6.15 8.09
N LEU A 388 -18.51 5.88 8.46
CA LEU A 388 -19.36 6.83 9.19
C LEU A 388 -18.98 6.97 10.67
N TRP A 389 -18.48 5.91 11.32
CA TRP A 389 -17.99 6.00 12.70
C TRP A 389 -16.78 6.94 12.83
N ARG A 390 -16.01 7.16 11.76
CA ARG A 390 -14.87 8.09 11.73
C ARG A 390 -15.24 9.54 11.42
N PHE A 391 -16.43 9.83 10.94
CA PHE A 391 -16.87 11.20 10.62
C PHE A 391 -17.73 11.84 11.70
N ASN A 392 -18.17 11.08 12.74
CA ASN A 392 -19.04 11.55 13.82
C ASN A 392 -18.38 11.56 15.21
N LYS A 393 -17.06 11.63 15.29
CA LYS A 393 -16.35 11.94 16.56
C LYS A 393 -15.27 12.98 16.34
#